data_68bc9c1fd2d48fdedeb4b3ed1ca806d4
#
_entry.id   68bc9c1fd2d48fdedeb4b3ed1ca806d4
#
_cell.length_a   1.000
_cell.length_b   1.000
_cell.length_c   1.000
_cell.angle_alpha   90.00
_cell.angle_beta   90.00
_cell.angle_gamma   90.00
#
_symmetry.space_group_name_H-M   'P 1'
#
loop_
_entity.id
_entity.type
_entity.pdbx_description
1 polymer ?
#
loop_
_entity_poly.entity_id
_entity_poly.type
_entity_poly.pdbx_seq_one_letter_code
_entity_poly.pdbx_strand_id
1 'polypeptide(L)'
;MIFRCCWRNGESEPLSCRISEVLSPPREAVANDVSRALAEDLGDGDRTAELIPEEKLLRTRVICRETAVLAGCPWFEETFRRVDSAVEIHWRTGDGNRMQPDDEICRLEGPARSILSGERTALNFIQTLSGTATRARRYADAVTG
;
A
#
# COMPACT_ATOMS: atom_id res chain seq x y z
N MET A 1 -9.66 -0.33 0.24
CA MET A 1 -10.49 0.73 -0.35
C MET A 1 -9.72 2.02 -0.28
N ILE A 2 -9.14 2.36 -1.34
CA ILE A 2 -8.30 3.53 -1.50
C ILE A 2 -9.11 4.76 -1.77
N PHE A 3 -10.38 4.59 -2.07
CA PHE A 3 -11.36 5.64 -2.09
C PHE A 3 -12.40 5.37 -1.00
N ARG A 4 -12.30 6.07 0.12
CA ARG A 4 -13.45 6.29 0.98
C ARG A 4 -14.41 7.17 0.18
N CYS A 5 -15.38 6.57 -0.49
CA CYS A 5 -16.58 7.29 -0.87
C CYS A 5 -17.22 7.79 0.43
N CYS A 6 -17.25 9.10 0.64
CA CYS A 6 -18.10 9.70 1.64
C CYS A 6 -19.54 9.34 1.29
N TRP A 7 -20.13 8.42 2.04
CA TRP A 7 -21.55 8.16 2.01
C TRP A 7 -22.29 9.42 2.39
N ARG A 8 -22.98 10.02 1.44
CA ARG A 8 -24.12 10.89 1.72
C ARG A 8 -25.37 10.20 1.20
N ASN A 9 -26.33 10.09 2.11
CA ASN A 9 -27.62 9.47 1.93
C ASN A 9 -28.25 9.79 0.55
N GLY A 10 -28.54 8.74 -0.24
CA GLY A 10 -29.62 8.73 -1.23
C GLY A 10 -29.29 9.18 -2.64
N GLU A 11 -28.05 9.48 -3.01
CA GLU A 11 -27.70 9.82 -4.39
C GLU A 11 -26.99 8.65 -5.08
N SER A 12 -27.36 8.40 -6.35
CA SER A 12 -26.78 7.39 -7.21
C SER A 12 -25.26 7.54 -7.25
N GLU A 13 -24.52 6.46 -6.96
CA GLU A 13 -23.07 6.41 -7.00
C GLU A 13 -22.53 6.90 -8.36
N PRO A 14 -21.54 7.80 -8.36
CA PRO A 14 -20.94 8.25 -9.60
C PRO A 14 -20.26 7.08 -10.32
N LEU A 15 -20.32 7.08 -11.66
CA LEU A 15 -19.77 6.01 -12.52
C LEU A 15 -18.30 5.66 -12.21
N SER A 16 -17.53 6.64 -11.74
CA SER A 16 -16.14 6.48 -11.29
C SER A 16 -15.97 5.54 -10.09
N CYS A 17 -16.96 5.49 -9.18
CA CYS A 17 -16.94 4.59 -8.03
C CYS A 17 -17.16 3.14 -8.45
N ARG A 18 -18.02 2.89 -9.44
CA ARG A 18 -18.27 1.54 -9.97
C ARG A 18 -17.06 0.98 -10.72
N ILE A 19 -16.32 1.83 -11.44
CA ILE A 19 -15.11 1.41 -12.16
C ILE A 19 -14.01 0.99 -11.18
N SER A 20 -13.84 1.69 -10.06
CA SER A 20 -12.84 1.35 -9.05
C SER A 20 -13.15 0.03 -8.33
N GLU A 21 -14.42 -0.30 -8.11
CA GLU A 21 -14.82 -1.61 -7.54
C GLU A 21 -14.55 -2.78 -8.50
N VAL A 22 -14.83 -2.58 -9.80
CA VAL A 22 -14.61 -3.61 -10.84
C VAL A 22 -13.12 -3.89 -11.06
N LEU A 23 -12.26 -2.90 -10.80
CA LEU A 23 -10.80 -3.00 -11.00
C LEU A 23 -10.04 -3.33 -9.71
N SER A 24 -10.72 -3.48 -8.59
CA SER A 24 -10.07 -3.88 -7.33
C SER A 24 -9.62 -5.34 -7.41
N PRO A 25 -8.38 -5.65 -6.99
CA PRO A 25 -7.89 -7.01 -7.01
C PRO A 25 -8.71 -7.91 -6.07
N PRO A 26 -8.92 -9.19 -6.42
CA PRO A 26 -9.58 -10.14 -5.53
C PRO A 26 -8.84 -10.21 -4.19
N ARG A 27 -9.56 -10.10 -3.08
CA ARG A 27 -8.96 -10.15 -1.73
C ARG A 27 -8.13 -11.41 -1.49
N GLU A 28 -8.59 -12.54 -2.01
CA GLU A 28 -7.89 -13.81 -1.90
C GLU A 28 -6.55 -13.81 -2.64
N ALA A 29 -6.48 -13.19 -3.81
CA ALA A 29 -5.23 -13.04 -4.56
C ALA A 29 -4.22 -12.19 -3.78
N VAL A 30 -4.65 -11.02 -3.27
CA VAL A 30 -3.81 -10.17 -2.41
C VAL A 30 -3.31 -10.94 -1.19
N ALA A 31 -4.21 -11.65 -0.51
CA ALA A 31 -3.88 -12.44 0.66
C ALA A 31 -2.85 -13.54 0.39
N ASN A 32 -2.98 -14.24 -0.73
CA ASN A 32 -2.06 -15.30 -1.15
C ASN A 32 -0.69 -14.75 -1.53
N ASP A 33 -0.65 -13.65 -2.26
CA ASP A 33 0.62 -12.99 -2.65
C ASP A 33 1.39 -12.52 -1.43
N VAL A 34 0.72 -11.83 -0.51
CA VAL A 34 1.33 -11.33 0.73
C VAL A 34 1.80 -12.48 1.61
N SER A 35 1.02 -13.56 1.72
CA SER A 35 1.43 -14.73 2.50
C SER A 35 2.75 -15.33 2.00
N ARG A 36 2.89 -15.48 0.67
CA ARG A 36 4.12 -16.00 0.06
C ARG A 36 5.30 -15.06 0.26
N ALA A 37 5.10 -13.77 0.05
CA ALA A 37 6.16 -12.77 0.20
C ALA A 37 6.65 -12.69 1.64
N LEU A 38 5.75 -12.67 2.62
CA LEU A 38 6.13 -12.66 4.04
C LEU A 38 6.84 -13.96 4.45
N ALA A 39 6.43 -15.12 3.94
CA ALA A 39 7.11 -16.37 4.21
C ALA A 39 8.54 -16.39 3.68
N GLU A 40 8.79 -15.74 2.52
CA GLU A 40 10.12 -15.61 1.94
C GLU A 40 10.99 -14.58 2.71
N ASP A 41 10.42 -13.41 3.04
CA ASP A 41 11.16 -12.30 3.65
C ASP A 41 11.46 -12.53 5.15
N LEU A 42 10.52 -13.08 5.91
CA LEU A 42 10.64 -13.25 7.36
C LEU A 42 11.26 -14.60 7.75
N GLY A 43 11.10 -15.64 6.89
CA GLY A 43 11.63 -16.99 7.16
C GLY A 43 11.30 -17.48 8.58
N ASP A 44 12.34 -17.90 9.31
CA ASP A 44 12.22 -18.40 10.69
C ASP A 44 12.21 -17.29 11.77
N GLY A 45 12.10 -16.02 11.39
CA GLY A 45 12.02 -14.86 12.29
C GLY A 45 12.89 -13.68 11.86
N ASP A 46 12.44 -12.48 12.21
CA ASP A 46 13.17 -11.23 11.96
C ASP A 46 14.10 -10.90 13.13
N ARG A 47 15.32 -11.44 13.06
CA ARG A 47 16.36 -11.23 14.09
C ARG A 47 16.70 -9.76 14.31
N THR A 48 16.50 -8.91 13.30
CA THR A 48 16.78 -7.47 13.43
C THR A 48 15.70 -6.79 14.28
N ALA A 49 14.45 -7.18 14.10
CA ALA A 49 13.35 -6.66 14.91
C ALA A 49 13.45 -7.07 16.38
N GLU A 50 14.02 -8.25 16.69
CA GLU A 50 14.21 -8.73 18.06
C GLU A 50 15.14 -7.84 18.90
N LEU A 51 16.01 -7.06 18.26
CA LEU A 51 16.93 -6.12 18.95
C LEU A 51 16.22 -4.84 19.45
N ILE A 52 14.99 -4.62 19.02
CA ILE A 52 14.21 -3.43 19.40
C ILE A 52 13.37 -3.76 20.62
N PRO A 53 13.27 -2.86 21.62
CA PRO A 53 12.38 -3.04 22.75
C PRO A 53 10.93 -3.23 22.31
N GLU A 54 10.20 -4.16 22.93
CA GLU A 54 8.84 -4.55 22.53
C GLU A 54 7.85 -3.40 22.68
N GLU A 55 8.05 -2.56 23.71
CA GLU A 55 7.17 -1.43 24.02
C GLU A 55 7.42 -0.21 23.13
N LYS A 56 8.43 -0.28 22.25
CA LYS A 56 8.81 0.88 21.42
C LYS A 56 7.77 1.11 20.32
N LEU A 57 7.13 2.27 20.36
CA LEU A 57 6.28 2.75 19.28
C LEU A 57 7.09 3.55 18.27
N LEU A 58 6.71 3.45 17.01
CA LEU A 58 7.31 4.17 15.89
C LEU A 58 6.21 4.91 15.11
N ARG A 59 6.54 6.15 14.73
CA ARG A 59 5.83 6.90 13.69
C ARG A 59 6.76 7.12 12.53
N THR A 60 6.34 6.71 11.35
CA THR A 60 7.12 6.89 10.14
C THR A 60 6.22 7.29 8.97
N ARG A 61 6.82 7.70 7.87
CA ARG A 61 6.10 8.09 6.65
C ARG A 61 6.74 7.44 5.45
N VAL A 62 5.91 7.10 4.48
CA VAL A 62 6.32 6.64 3.17
C VAL A 62 6.21 7.80 2.20
N ILE A 63 7.30 8.10 1.49
CA ILE A 63 7.37 9.20 0.52
C ILE A 63 7.72 8.67 -0.87
N CYS A 64 7.22 9.35 -1.88
CA CYS A 64 7.59 9.10 -3.27
C CYS A 64 8.96 9.70 -3.58
N ARG A 65 9.81 9.01 -4.36
CA ARG A 65 11.14 9.48 -4.73
C ARG A 65 11.22 10.02 -6.16
N GLU A 66 10.26 9.65 -6.98
CA GLU A 66 10.22 10.02 -8.39
C GLU A 66 8.76 10.16 -8.86
N THR A 67 8.54 10.82 -9.99
CA THR A 67 7.18 10.90 -10.57
C THR A 67 6.67 9.52 -10.93
N ALA A 68 5.57 9.12 -10.33
CA ALA A 68 4.96 7.80 -10.49
C ALA A 68 3.43 7.84 -10.45
N VAL A 69 2.80 6.74 -10.83
CA VAL A 69 1.40 6.45 -10.55
C VAL A 69 1.35 5.42 -9.43
N LEU A 70 0.71 5.76 -8.33
CA LEU A 70 0.61 4.86 -7.18
C LEU A 70 -0.24 3.64 -7.52
N ALA A 71 0.22 2.46 -7.12
CA ALA A 71 -0.53 1.21 -7.17
C ALA A 71 0.02 0.22 -6.13
N GLY A 72 -0.88 -0.59 -5.56
CA GLY A 72 -0.50 -1.64 -4.61
C GLY A 72 -0.90 -1.39 -3.17
N CYS A 73 -1.72 -0.36 -2.88
CA CYS A 73 -2.19 -0.10 -1.53
C CYS A 73 -2.86 -1.31 -0.85
N PRO A 74 -3.66 -2.15 -1.53
CA PRO A 74 -4.22 -3.35 -0.91
C PRO A 74 -3.18 -4.35 -0.41
N TRP A 75 -2.08 -4.55 -1.13
CA TRP A 75 -0.98 -5.43 -0.70
C TRP A 75 -0.20 -4.84 0.47
N PHE A 76 -0.02 -3.52 0.47
CA PHE A 76 0.62 -2.80 1.57
C PHE A 76 -0.19 -2.94 2.85
N GLU A 77 -1.50 -2.71 2.80
CA GLU A 77 -2.42 -2.88 3.93
C GLU A 77 -2.44 -4.33 4.45
N GLU A 78 -2.58 -5.30 3.53
CA GLU A 78 -2.62 -6.71 3.88
C GLU A 78 -1.32 -7.17 4.53
N THR A 79 -0.17 -6.62 4.10
CA THR A 79 1.14 -6.95 4.69
C THR A 79 1.15 -6.57 6.17
N PHE A 80 0.81 -5.34 6.53
CA PHE A 80 0.80 -4.92 7.92
C PHE A 80 -0.30 -5.60 8.72
N ARG A 81 -1.48 -5.80 8.15
CA ARG A 81 -2.55 -6.55 8.81
C ARG A 81 -2.12 -7.97 9.22
N ARG A 82 -1.26 -8.61 8.43
CA ARG A 82 -0.75 -9.96 8.72
C ARG A 82 0.42 -9.95 9.68
N VAL A 83 1.28 -8.97 9.61
CA VAL A 83 2.41 -8.83 10.54
C VAL A 83 1.90 -8.47 11.92
N ASP A 84 1.07 -7.42 12.02
CA ASP A 84 0.50 -6.95 13.26
C ASP A 84 -0.66 -5.98 12.98
N SER A 85 -1.85 -6.32 13.40
CA SER A 85 -3.04 -5.46 13.25
C SER A 85 -3.02 -4.19 14.09
N ALA A 86 -2.06 -4.04 15.02
CA ALA A 86 -1.85 -2.82 15.78
C ALA A 86 -1.12 -1.72 14.97
N VAL A 87 -0.62 -2.02 13.78
CA VAL A 87 -0.05 -1.01 12.89
C VAL A 87 -1.17 -0.26 12.18
N GLU A 88 -1.26 1.03 12.43
CA GLU A 88 -2.21 1.92 11.78
C GLU A 88 -1.60 2.57 10.54
N ILE A 89 -2.37 2.62 9.44
CA ILE A 89 -1.95 3.21 8.17
C ILE A 89 -2.85 4.41 7.85
N HIS A 90 -2.25 5.58 7.73
CA HIS A 90 -2.95 6.82 7.41
C HIS A 90 -2.60 7.27 5.99
N TRP A 91 -3.41 6.90 5.02
CA TRP A 91 -3.21 7.25 3.62
C TRP A 91 -3.42 8.75 3.35
N ARG A 92 -2.53 9.33 2.51
CA ARG A 92 -2.67 10.70 1.96
C ARG A 92 -3.19 10.66 0.54
N THR A 93 -2.96 9.56 -0.15
CA THR A 93 -3.33 9.34 -1.53
C THR A 93 -3.65 7.86 -1.74
N GLY A 94 -4.10 7.46 -2.94
CA GLY A 94 -4.49 6.09 -3.23
C GLY A 94 -4.12 5.66 -4.65
N ASP A 95 -4.36 4.39 -4.96
CA ASP A 95 -4.05 3.81 -6.25
C ASP A 95 -4.64 4.61 -7.41
N GLY A 96 -3.88 4.72 -8.50
CA GLY A 96 -4.24 5.47 -9.70
C GLY A 96 -3.85 6.96 -9.67
N ASN A 97 -3.51 7.52 -8.51
CA ASN A 97 -3.09 8.90 -8.40
C ASN A 97 -1.64 9.10 -8.86
N ARG A 98 -1.38 10.24 -9.53
CA ARG A 98 -0.02 10.67 -9.87
C ARG A 98 0.66 11.25 -8.64
N MET A 99 1.90 10.84 -8.43
CA MET A 99 2.77 11.29 -7.35
C MET A 99 3.94 12.07 -7.91
N GLN A 100 4.39 13.06 -7.17
CA GLN A 100 5.62 13.79 -7.43
C GLN A 100 6.71 13.40 -6.42
N PRO A 101 7.99 13.69 -6.70
CA PRO A 101 9.04 13.54 -5.71
C PRO A 101 8.66 14.26 -4.41
N ASP A 102 8.95 13.61 -3.27
CA ASP A 102 8.68 14.04 -1.91
C ASP A 102 7.20 14.06 -1.47
N ASP A 103 6.26 13.69 -2.34
CA ASP A 103 4.87 13.49 -1.91
C ASP A 103 4.77 12.39 -0.86
N GLU A 104 4.04 12.68 0.23
CA GLU A 104 3.73 11.71 1.27
C GLU A 104 2.63 10.77 0.81
N ILE A 105 2.94 9.46 0.76
CA ILE A 105 1.99 8.40 0.37
C ILE A 105 1.11 8.04 1.55
N CYS A 106 1.73 7.69 2.67
CA CYS A 106 1.04 7.36 3.92
C CYS A 106 1.94 7.57 5.14
N ARG A 107 1.32 7.54 6.32
CA ARG A 107 1.99 7.41 7.61
C ARG A 107 1.68 6.08 8.24
N LEU A 108 2.66 5.55 8.96
CA LEU A 108 2.53 4.35 9.78
C LEU A 108 2.73 4.72 11.24
N GLU A 109 1.87 4.22 12.11
CA GLU A 109 1.98 4.34 13.55
C GLU A 109 1.75 2.98 14.19
N GLY A 110 2.58 2.58 15.16
CA GLY A 110 2.41 1.31 15.84
C GLY A 110 3.70 0.75 16.43
N PRO A 111 3.72 -0.54 16.81
CA PRO A 111 4.90 -1.20 17.35
C PRO A 111 6.06 -1.15 16.36
N ALA A 112 7.22 -0.68 16.83
CA ALA A 112 8.39 -0.48 15.97
C ALA A 112 8.87 -1.80 15.33
N ARG A 113 8.83 -2.91 16.08
CA ARG A 113 9.17 -4.23 15.56
C ARG A 113 8.30 -4.60 14.36
N SER A 114 7.00 -4.44 14.50
CA SER A 114 6.01 -4.83 13.48
C SER A 114 6.14 -3.97 12.21
N ILE A 115 6.38 -2.67 12.37
CA ILE A 115 6.62 -1.78 11.24
C ILE A 115 7.87 -2.20 10.48
N LEU A 116 8.98 -2.46 11.17
CA LEU A 116 10.24 -2.83 10.53
C LEU A 116 10.17 -4.21 9.87
N SER A 117 9.50 -5.19 10.49
CA SER A 117 9.32 -6.52 9.90
C SER A 117 8.46 -6.49 8.63
N GLY A 118 7.44 -5.63 8.57
CA GLY A 118 6.56 -5.52 7.40
C GLY A 118 7.07 -4.60 6.30
N GLU A 119 7.98 -3.68 6.61
CA GLU A 119 8.39 -2.57 5.74
C GLU A 119 8.89 -3.05 4.37
N ARG A 120 9.84 -4.00 4.35
CA ARG A 120 10.44 -4.50 3.10
C ARG A 120 9.39 -5.06 2.15
N THR A 121 8.58 -5.99 2.64
CA THR A 121 7.54 -6.64 1.85
C THR A 121 6.50 -5.63 1.36
N ALA A 122 6.02 -4.75 2.24
CA ALA A 122 5.05 -3.72 1.89
C ALA A 122 5.57 -2.75 0.83
N LEU A 123 6.78 -2.22 1.00
CA LEU A 123 7.41 -1.32 0.04
C LEU A 123 7.69 -2.00 -1.30
N ASN A 124 8.09 -3.27 -1.30
CA ASN A 124 8.34 -4.01 -2.54
C ASN A 124 7.07 -4.13 -3.40
N PHE A 125 5.91 -4.41 -2.80
CA PHE A 125 4.65 -4.42 -3.52
C PHE A 125 4.32 -3.05 -4.12
N ILE A 126 4.35 -1.98 -3.32
CA ILE A 126 4.06 -0.62 -3.81
C ILE A 126 5.02 -0.23 -4.94
N GLN A 127 6.32 -0.47 -4.80
CA GLN A 127 7.32 -0.10 -5.80
C GLN A 127 7.10 -0.86 -7.11
N THR A 128 6.89 -2.17 -7.04
CA THR A 128 6.71 -3.02 -8.23
C THR A 128 5.44 -2.68 -8.99
N LEU A 129 4.32 -2.55 -8.27
CA LEU A 129 3.01 -2.27 -8.87
C LEU A 129 2.93 -0.83 -9.39
N SER A 130 3.47 0.14 -8.65
CA SER A 130 3.55 1.54 -9.11
C SER A 130 4.46 1.69 -10.33
N GLY A 131 5.57 0.96 -10.39
CA GLY A 131 6.43 0.93 -11.57
C GLY A 131 5.69 0.42 -12.82
N THR A 132 4.87 -0.60 -12.66
CA THR A 132 4.02 -1.14 -13.74
C THR A 132 2.92 -0.15 -14.13
N ALA A 133 2.21 0.42 -13.17
CA ALA A 133 1.15 1.41 -13.41
C ALA A 133 1.70 2.67 -14.10
N THR A 134 2.88 3.12 -13.69
CA THR A 134 3.55 4.29 -14.28
C THR A 134 3.90 4.04 -15.75
N ARG A 135 4.42 2.86 -16.08
CA ARG A 135 4.68 2.47 -17.48
C ARG A 135 3.41 2.38 -18.30
N ALA A 136 2.39 1.71 -17.79
CA ALA A 136 1.09 1.60 -18.44
C ALA A 136 0.49 2.98 -18.73
N ARG A 137 0.58 3.90 -17.78
CA ARG A 137 0.09 5.28 -17.95
C ARG A 137 0.85 6.04 -19.03
N ARG A 138 2.18 5.91 -19.11
CA ARG A 138 2.98 6.54 -20.18
C ARG A 138 2.57 6.06 -21.56
N TYR A 139 2.27 4.75 -21.73
CA TYR A 139 1.76 4.22 -22.98
C TYR A 139 0.36 4.76 -23.32
N ALA A 140 -0.55 4.81 -22.35
CA ALA A 140 -1.88 5.36 -22.52
C ALA A 140 -1.84 6.83 -22.94
N ASP A 141 -1.01 7.64 -22.27
CA ASP A 141 -0.85 9.06 -22.60
C ASP A 141 -0.26 9.27 -24.02
N ALA A 142 0.66 8.38 -24.47
CA ALA A 142 1.25 8.44 -25.80
C ALA A 142 0.28 8.06 -26.94
N VAL A 143 -0.76 7.27 -26.65
CA VAL A 143 -1.77 6.88 -27.66
C VAL A 143 -2.91 7.90 -27.74
N THR A 144 -3.14 8.66 -26.66
CA THR A 144 -4.26 9.62 -26.58
C THR A 144 -3.88 11.03 -27.09
N GLY A 145 -2.60 11.30 -27.28
CA GLY A 145 -2.07 12.56 -27.85
C GLY A 145 -1.82 12.47 -29.32
#